data_2209944a4d271728eb7856db83f7ffa1
#
_entry.id   2209944a4d271728eb7856db83f7ffa1
#
_cell.length_a   1.000
_cell.length_b   1.000
_cell.length_c   1.000
_cell.angle_alpha   90.00
_cell.angle_beta   90.00
_cell.angle_gamma   90.00
#
_symmetry.space_group_name_H-M   'P 1'
#
loop_
_entity.id
_entity.type
_entity.pdbx_description
1 polymer ?
#
loop_
_entity_poly.entity_id
_entity_poly.type
_entity_poly.pdbx_seq_one_letter_code
_entity_poly.pdbx_strand_id
1 'polypeptide(L)'
;MIQIPKRFIQAFFLLLVSIIFVGDLALVDWVKKEVIDRPTEILFIRETAPESQIEGVSEVVEEPVEEKEPFFYISDDERYTIACIIAGEAYNSDMDLKTAVAQTIYIAMKIEECRLNGVISRYDGYRDRSVIEDRVWQECQEAIAQIFDRGEMAVDEPIEFFYAPQYCTSDWHESLKYVTTIGGCRFFTRN
;
A
#
# COMPACT_ATOMS: atom_id res chain seq x y z
N MET A 1 -35.12 -24.94 34.08
CA MET A 1 -34.60 -24.74 32.71
C MET A 1 -35.63 -23.94 31.94
N ILE A 2 -35.37 -22.65 31.69
CA ILE A 2 -36.36 -21.75 31.05
C ILE A 2 -36.23 -21.94 29.56
N GLN A 3 -37.28 -22.43 28.90
CA GLN A 3 -37.32 -22.54 27.42
C GLN A 3 -37.75 -21.20 26.83
N ILE A 4 -36.82 -20.52 26.15
CA ILE A 4 -37.09 -19.29 25.41
C ILE A 4 -37.78 -19.66 24.09
N PRO A 5 -38.98 -19.14 23.77
CA PRO A 5 -39.69 -19.48 22.53
C PRO A 5 -38.92 -19.00 21.31
N LYS A 6 -38.81 -19.86 20.27
CA LYS A 6 -38.03 -19.57 19.02
C LYS A 6 -38.40 -18.23 18.36
N ARG A 7 -39.66 -17.79 18.51
CA ARG A 7 -40.13 -16.50 17.98
C ARG A 7 -39.46 -15.28 18.67
N PHE A 8 -39.05 -15.41 19.93
CA PHE A 8 -38.30 -14.35 20.63
C PHE A 8 -36.87 -14.22 20.13
N ILE A 9 -36.22 -15.32 19.78
CA ILE A 9 -34.88 -15.34 19.21
C ILE A 9 -34.87 -14.69 17.82
N GLN A 10 -35.87 -15.00 16.98
CA GLN A 10 -35.96 -14.38 15.64
C GLN A 10 -36.25 -12.88 15.70
N ALA A 11 -37.13 -12.42 16.60
CA ALA A 11 -37.43 -10.99 16.79
C ALA A 11 -36.20 -10.22 17.29
N PHE A 12 -35.42 -10.80 18.20
CA PHE A 12 -34.20 -10.21 18.72
C PHE A 12 -33.10 -10.12 17.65
N PHE A 13 -32.98 -11.14 16.77
CA PHE A 13 -32.03 -11.13 15.67
C PHE A 13 -32.36 -10.07 14.61
N LEU A 14 -33.64 -9.90 14.28
CA LEU A 14 -34.11 -8.87 13.35
C LEU A 14 -33.89 -7.45 13.93
N LEU A 15 -34.06 -7.26 15.24
CA LEU A 15 -33.81 -5.99 15.90
C LEU A 15 -32.32 -5.64 15.90
N LEU A 16 -31.44 -6.61 16.15
CA LEU A 16 -29.98 -6.44 16.11
C LEU A 16 -29.50 -6.07 14.70
N VAL A 17 -29.98 -6.75 13.66
CA VAL A 17 -29.63 -6.46 12.26
C VAL A 17 -30.10 -5.05 11.87
N SER A 18 -31.29 -4.63 12.32
CA SER A 18 -31.80 -3.26 12.06
C SER A 18 -30.97 -2.18 12.73
N ILE A 19 -30.45 -2.41 13.94
CA ILE A 19 -29.61 -1.45 14.67
C ILE A 19 -28.26 -1.29 13.97
N ILE A 20 -27.67 -2.39 13.46
CA ILE A 20 -26.41 -2.36 12.72
C ILE A 20 -26.58 -1.57 11.41
N PHE A 21 -27.67 -1.83 10.66
CA PHE A 21 -27.91 -1.15 9.37
C PHE A 21 -28.19 0.36 9.51
N VAL A 22 -28.89 0.77 10.56
CA VAL A 22 -29.18 2.21 10.82
C VAL A 22 -27.93 2.93 11.34
N GLY A 23 -27.07 2.23 12.11
CA GLY A 23 -25.81 2.77 12.61
C GLY A 23 -24.82 3.08 11.48
N ASP A 24 -24.69 2.20 10.48
CA ASP A 24 -23.80 2.37 9.34
C ASP A 24 -24.20 3.56 8.45
N LEU A 25 -25.51 3.76 8.21
CA LEU A 25 -26.00 4.90 7.43
C LEU A 25 -25.75 6.24 8.12
N ALA A 26 -25.91 6.31 9.45
CA ALA A 26 -25.67 7.52 10.22
C ALA A 26 -24.15 7.86 10.30
N LEU A 27 -23.30 6.85 10.35
CA LEU A 27 -21.84 7.03 10.34
C LEU A 27 -21.33 7.55 8.99
N VAL A 28 -21.87 7.02 7.90
CA VAL A 28 -21.51 7.45 6.53
C VAL A 28 -21.94 8.90 6.28
N ASP A 29 -23.13 9.31 6.72
CA ASP A 29 -23.60 10.70 6.59
C ASP A 29 -22.79 11.67 7.49
N TRP A 30 -22.39 11.24 8.69
CA TRP A 30 -21.53 12.03 9.57
C TRP A 30 -20.13 12.23 8.98
N VAL A 31 -19.51 11.15 8.46
CA VAL A 31 -18.20 11.21 7.82
C VAL A 31 -18.21 12.09 6.56
N LYS A 32 -19.26 12.02 5.74
CA LYS A 32 -19.42 12.91 4.59
C LYS A 32 -19.46 14.38 4.99
N LYS A 33 -20.21 14.72 6.01
CA LYS A 33 -20.43 16.10 6.43
C LYS A 33 -19.24 16.72 7.15
N GLU A 34 -18.48 15.93 7.94
CA GLU A 34 -17.37 16.44 8.75
C GLU A 34 -16.01 16.41 8.02
N VAL A 35 -15.82 15.49 7.06
CA VAL A 35 -14.53 15.27 6.41
C VAL A 35 -14.48 15.83 4.99
N ILE A 36 -15.59 15.74 4.23
CA ILE A 36 -15.61 16.11 2.80
C ILE A 36 -16.02 17.57 2.60
N ASP A 37 -16.90 18.13 3.44
CA ASP A 37 -17.44 19.48 3.28
C ASP A 37 -16.68 20.56 4.06
N ARG A 38 -15.51 20.29 4.66
CA ARG A 38 -14.67 21.36 5.21
C ARG A 38 -13.88 22.04 4.10
N PRO A 39 -14.12 23.33 3.84
CA PRO A 39 -13.23 24.06 2.94
C PRO A 39 -11.84 24.16 3.61
N THR A 40 -10.83 23.64 2.94
CA THR A 40 -9.42 23.83 3.31
C THR A 40 -9.08 25.30 3.02
N GLU A 41 -9.24 26.18 4.01
CA GLU A 41 -8.62 27.52 3.97
C GLU A 41 -7.11 27.34 4.06
N ILE A 42 -6.44 27.38 2.93
CA ILE A 42 -4.98 27.51 2.86
C ILE A 42 -4.67 28.97 3.22
N LEU A 43 -4.35 29.23 4.48
CA LEU A 43 -3.82 30.52 4.94
C LEU A 43 -2.40 30.68 4.39
N PHE A 44 -2.27 31.41 3.27
CA PHE A 44 -0.98 31.95 2.85
C PHE A 44 -0.58 33.06 3.82
N ILE A 45 0.22 32.73 4.80
CA ILE A 45 0.93 33.73 5.62
C ILE A 45 2.06 34.28 4.74
N ARG A 46 1.83 35.45 4.17
CA ARG A 46 2.85 36.23 3.49
C ARG A 46 3.65 37.00 4.55
N GLU A 47 4.72 36.39 5.06
CA GLU A 47 5.67 37.08 5.89
C GLU A 47 6.49 38.05 5.04
N THR A 48 6.26 39.35 5.21
CA THR A 48 7.12 40.40 4.67
C THR A 48 8.31 40.54 5.62
N ALA A 49 9.45 39.99 5.24
CA ALA A 49 10.74 40.25 5.88
C ALA A 49 11.29 41.60 5.43
N PRO A 50 11.99 42.35 6.30
CA PRO A 50 12.59 43.65 5.96
C PRO A 50 13.80 43.50 5.06
N GLU A 51 13.86 44.39 4.11
CA GLU A 51 14.90 44.56 3.10
C GLU A 51 16.24 44.92 3.79
N SER A 52 17.15 43.94 3.92
CA SER A 52 18.58 44.24 4.22
C SER A 52 19.41 43.96 2.98
N GLN A 53 20.01 45.02 2.46
CA GLN A 53 20.98 44.98 1.38
C GLN A 53 22.15 44.10 1.75
N ILE A 54 22.39 43.01 1.01
CA ILE A 54 23.64 42.29 0.96
C ILE A 54 24.08 42.27 -0.49
N GLU A 55 25.11 43.07 -0.79
CA GLU A 55 25.83 43.02 -2.06
C GLU A 55 26.58 41.68 -2.19
N GLY A 56 26.46 41.07 -3.35
CA GLY A 56 27.42 40.07 -3.85
C GLY A 56 27.13 38.61 -3.48
N VAL A 57 26.02 38.05 -3.92
CA VAL A 57 25.85 36.60 -4.06
C VAL A 57 25.76 36.25 -5.53
N SER A 58 26.74 35.51 -6.02
CA SER A 58 26.76 34.88 -7.34
C SER A 58 25.48 34.06 -7.48
N GLU A 59 24.65 34.42 -8.43
CA GLU A 59 23.42 33.72 -8.79
C GLU A 59 23.80 32.30 -9.25
N VAL A 60 23.67 31.35 -8.37
CA VAL A 60 23.69 29.93 -8.73
C VAL A 60 22.39 29.68 -9.48
N VAL A 61 22.48 29.67 -10.79
CA VAL A 61 21.39 29.21 -11.65
C VAL A 61 21.23 27.71 -11.37
N GLU A 62 20.27 27.35 -10.51
CA GLU A 62 19.83 25.97 -10.39
C GLU A 62 19.24 25.58 -11.75
N GLU A 63 19.94 24.71 -12.48
CA GLU A 63 19.39 24.09 -13.67
C GLU A 63 18.07 23.39 -13.26
N PRO A 64 16.98 23.53 -14.03
CA PRO A 64 15.74 22.83 -13.73
C PRO A 64 16.02 21.33 -13.72
N VAL A 65 15.81 20.70 -12.58
CA VAL A 65 15.88 19.25 -12.43
C VAL A 65 14.78 18.68 -13.33
N GLU A 66 15.19 18.07 -14.42
CA GLU A 66 14.29 17.34 -15.32
C GLU A 66 13.65 16.22 -14.50
N GLU A 67 12.39 16.38 -14.11
CA GLU A 67 11.59 15.40 -13.41
C GLU A 67 11.34 14.25 -14.40
N LYS A 68 12.12 13.15 -14.28
CA LYS A 68 11.97 12.00 -15.14
C LYS A 68 10.61 11.34 -14.87
N GLU A 69 9.86 11.07 -15.93
CA GLU A 69 8.62 10.32 -15.81
C GLU A 69 8.87 8.94 -15.18
N PRO A 70 7.98 8.47 -14.29
CA PRO A 70 8.14 7.18 -13.63
C PRO A 70 8.06 6.04 -14.65
N PHE A 71 8.81 4.97 -14.41
CA PHE A 71 8.83 3.78 -15.26
C PHE A 71 7.46 3.11 -15.37
N PHE A 72 6.69 3.13 -14.27
CA PHE A 72 5.30 2.66 -14.23
C PHE A 72 4.48 3.53 -13.29
N TYR A 73 3.50 4.25 -13.84
CA TYR A 73 2.70 5.18 -13.06
C TYR A 73 1.76 4.49 -12.08
N ILE A 74 1.84 4.89 -10.81
CA ILE A 74 0.90 4.57 -9.72
C ILE A 74 0.47 5.87 -9.04
N SER A 75 -0.79 5.92 -8.58
CA SER A 75 -1.29 7.06 -7.79
C SER A 75 -0.71 7.06 -6.38
N ASP A 76 -0.82 8.19 -5.67
CA ASP A 76 -0.39 8.28 -4.26
C ASP A 76 -1.12 7.30 -3.37
N ASP A 77 -2.42 7.05 -3.59
CA ASP A 77 -3.21 6.06 -2.85
C ASP A 77 -2.73 4.63 -3.11
N GLU A 78 -2.35 4.32 -4.35
CA GLU A 78 -1.77 3.01 -4.67
C GLU A 78 -0.39 2.87 -4.06
N ARG A 79 0.45 3.90 -4.10
CA ARG A 79 1.77 3.93 -3.45
C ARG A 79 1.65 3.68 -1.95
N TYR A 80 0.73 4.38 -1.30
CA TYR A 80 0.42 4.16 0.12
C TYR A 80 0.02 2.71 0.39
N THR A 81 -0.90 2.18 -0.39
CA THR A 81 -1.41 0.82 -0.23
C THR A 81 -0.33 -0.24 -0.48
N ILE A 82 0.48 -0.07 -1.53
CA ILE A 82 1.61 -0.96 -1.84
C ILE A 82 2.62 -0.96 -0.67
N ALA A 83 2.94 0.21 -0.10
CA ALA A 83 3.84 0.29 1.05
C ALA A 83 3.30 -0.46 2.26
N CYS A 84 1.99 -0.36 2.53
CA CYS A 84 1.33 -1.12 3.59
C CYS A 84 1.37 -2.64 3.35
N ILE A 85 1.23 -3.10 2.09
CA ILE A 85 1.36 -4.51 1.72
C ILE A 85 2.80 -4.98 1.94
N ILE A 86 3.80 -4.27 1.41
CA ILE A 86 5.22 -4.61 1.57
C ILE A 86 5.57 -4.70 3.07
N ALA A 87 5.13 -3.73 3.88
CA ALA A 87 5.32 -3.77 5.32
C ALA A 87 4.63 -4.98 5.97
N GLY A 88 3.48 -5.41 5.47
CA GLY A 88 2.80 -6.60 5.97
C GLY A 88 3.57 -7.88 5.67
N GLU A 89 4.04 -8.03 4.44
CA GLU A 89 4.71 -9.23 3.96
C GLU A 89 6.19 -9.33 4.40
N ALA A 90 6.88 -8.19 4.54
CA ALA A 90 8.34 -8.13 4.71
C ALA A 90 8.79 -7.15 5.81
N TYR A 91 8.07 -7.03 6.94
CA TYR A 91 8.30 -6.01 7.98
C TYR A 91 9.74 -5.95 8.47
N ASN A 92 10.25 -7.07 8.98
CA ASN A 92 11.59 -7.20 9.58
C ASN A 92 12.64 -7.73 8.59
N SER A 93 12.33 -7.69 7.30
CA SER A 93 13.20 -8.21 6.26
C SER A 93 14.15 -7.14 5.72
N ASP A 94 15.17 -7.57 4.99
CA ASP A 94 16.09 -6.70 4.25
C ASP A 94 15.40 -6.03 3.04
N MET A 95 16.13 -5.12 2.41
CA MET A 95 15.64 -4.39 1.23
C MET A 95 15.39 -5.32 0.05
N ASP A 96 16.19 -6.36 -0.12
CA ASP A 96 16.07 -7.29 -1.25
C ASP A 96 14.69 -7.98 -1.25
N LEU A 97 14.21 -8.43 -0.06
CA LEU A 97 12.88 -9.03 0.04
C LEU A 97 11.78 -7.99 -0.19
N LYS A 98 11.91 -6.77 0.36
CA LYS A 98 10.94 -5.69 0.14
C LYS A 98 10.82 -5.32 -1.33
N THR A 99 11.95 -5.23 -2.02
CA THR A 99 12.01 -4.94 -3.47
C THR A 99 11.41 -6.09 -4.28
N ALA A 100 11.68 -7.36 -3.90
CA ALA A 100 11.08 -8.52 -4.57
C ALA A 100 9.55 -8.56 -4.40
N VAL A 101 9.01 -8.22 -3.20
CA VAL A 101 7.56 -8.09 -3.00
C VAL A 101 6.98 -6.96 -3.86
N ALA A 102 7.64 -5.80 -3.92
CA ALA A 102 7.24 -4.70 -4.81
C ALA A 102 7.21 -5.14 -6.29
N GLN A 103 8.22 -5.88 -6.75
CA GLN A 103 8.27 -6.43 -8.11
C GLN A 103 7.11 -7.41 -8.35
N THR A 104 6.76 -8.26 -7.38
CA THR A 104 5.63 -9.19 -7.52
C THR A 104 4.32 -8.43 -7.75
N ILE A 105 4.10 -7.34 -7.03
CA ILE A 105 2.91 -6.48 -7.20
C ILE A 105 2.92 -5.83 -8.59
N TYR A 106 4.05 -5.25 -9.01
CA TYR A 106 4.22 -4.67 -10.34
C TYR A 106 3.92 -5.68 -11.46
N ILE A 107 4.50 -6.89 -11.38
CA ILE A 107 4.30 -7.95 -12.37
C ILE A 107 2.84 -8.38 -12.41
N ALA A 108 2.19 -8.53 -11.24
CA ALA A 108 0.77 -8.86 -11.17
C ALA A 108 -0.11 -7.80 -11.84
N MET A 109 0.13 -6.51 -11.58
CA MET A 109 -0.59 -5.40 -12.22
C MET A 109 -0.36 -5.36 -13.73
N LYS A 110 0.87 -5.62 -14.17
CA LYS A 110 1.25 -5.63 -15.59
C LYS A 110 0.61 -6.78 -16.36
N ILE A 111 0.64 -8.01 -15.82
CA ILE A 111 0.10 -9.20 -16.47
C ILE A 111 -1.43 -9.13 -16.57
N GLU A 112 -2.09 -8.68 -15.50
CA GLU A 112 -3.55 -8.57 -15.48
C GLU A 112 -4.04 -7.28 -16.17
N GLU A 113 -3.14 -6.45 -16.67
CA GLU A 113 -3.45 -5.15 -17.30
C GLU A 113 -4.41 -4.30 -16.45
N CYS A 114 -4.21 -4.31 -15.12
CA CYS A 114 -5.13 -3.69 -14.17
C CYS A 114 -4.41 -2.79 -13.15
N ARG A 115 -5.21 -1.98 -12.45
CA ARG A 115 -4.74 -1.19 -11.30
C ARG A 115 -4.61 -2.08 -10.05
N LEU A 116 -3.95 -1.55 -9.02
CA LEU A 116 -3.69 -2.28 -7.76
C LEU A 116 -4.94 -2.99 -7.19
N ASN A 117 -6.11 -2.36 -7.25
CA ASN A 117 -7.36 -2.96 -6.76
C ASN A 117 -7.70 -4.31 -7.41
N GLY A 118 -7.22 -4.57 -8.63
CA GLY A 118 -7.41 -5.85 -9.31
C GLY A 118 -6.57 -7.00 -8.75
N VAL A 119 -5.48 -6.69 -8.06
CA VAL A 119 -4.51 -7.67 -7.54
C VAL A 119 -4.34 -7.67 -6.03
N ILE A 120 -4.85 -6.65 -5.33
CA ILE A 120 -4.65 -6.45 -3.88
C ILE A 120 -5.08 -7.67 -3.04
N SER A 121 -6.13 -8.38 -3.45
CA SER A 121 -6.64 -9.57 -2.74
C SER A 121 -5.68 -10.76 -2.73
N ARG A 122 -4.56 -10.68 -3.45
CA ARG A 122 -3.51 -11.72 -3.47
C ARG A 122 -2.57 -11.63 -2.27
N TYR A 123 -2.64 -10.52 -1.50
CA TYR A 123 -1.70 -10.22 -0.43
C TYR A 123 -2.41 -10.18 0.93
N ASP A 124 -2.02 -11.05 1.83
CA ASP A 124 -2.61 -11.18 3.17
C ASP A 124 -1.92 -10.31 4.21
N GLY A 125 -0.69 -9.85 3.93
CA GLY A 125 0.16 -9.10 4.84
C GLY A 125 -0.17 -7.60 4.94
N TYR A 126 -1.29 -7.12 4.37
CA TYR A 126 -1.65 -5.71 4.40
C TYR A 126 -1.72 -5.16 5.83
N ARG A 127 -1.04 -4.02 6.06
CA ARG A 127 -1.01 -3.31 7.34
C ARG A 127 -1.43 -1.86 7.18
N ASP A 128 -1.98 -1.28 8.25
CA ASP A 128 -2.24 0.16 8.31
C ASP A 128 -0.94 0.92 8.64
N ARG A 129 -0.76 2.12 8.05
CA ARG A 129 0.43 2.97 8.28
C ARG A 129 0.65 3.29 9.75
N SER A 130 -0.41 3.43 10.54
CA SER A 130 -0.32 3.81 11.96
C SER A 130 0.43 2.80 12.83
N VAL A 131 0.55 1.55 12.36
CA VAL A 131 1.27 0.47 13.06
C VAL A 131 2.63 0.15 12.42
N ILE A 132 3.07 0.95 11.44
CA ILE A 132 4.35 0.77 10.74
C ILE A 132 5.36 1.79 11.26
N GLU A 133 6.53 1.32 11.71
CA GLU A 133 7.64 2.19 12.10
C GLU A 133 8.14 3.04 10.93
N ASP A 134 8.60 4.26 11.21
CA ASP A 134 9.05 5.20 10.18
C ASP A 134 10.21 4.66 9.33
N ARG A 135 11.15 3.93 9.94
CA ARG A 135 12.24 3.26 9.21
C ARG A 135 11.69 2.26 8.19
N VAL A 136 10.79 1.37 8.62
CA VAL A 136 10.18 0.37 7.75
C VAL A 136 9.37 1.03 6.64
N TRP A 137 8.65 2.10 6.97
CA TRP A 137 7.92 2.88 5.97
C TRP A 137 8.83 3.44 4.88
N GLN A 138 9.95 4.05 5.26
CA GLN A 138 10.93 4.59 4.31
C GLN A 138 11.53 3.49 3.43
N GLU A 139 11.87 2.34 4.02
CA GLU A 139 12.35 1.17 3.27
C GLU A 139 11.29 0.67 2.25
N CYS A 140 10.01 0.65 2.62
CA CYS A 140 8.94 0.31 1.69
C CYS A 140 8.78 1.33 0.56
N GLN A 141 8.88 2.63 0.85
CA GLN A 141 8.85 3.69 -0.16
C GLN A 141 10.04 3.57 -1.12
N GLU A 142 11.23 3.24 -0.62
CA GLU A 142 12.41 3.03 -1.47
C GLU A 142 12.24 1.80 -2.38
N ALA A 143 11.71 0.68 -1.87
CA ALA A 143 11.41 -0.50 -2.68
C ALA A 143 10.40 -0.18 -3.81
N ILE A 144 9.40 0.65 -3.53
CA ILE A 144 8.46 1.12 -4.55
C ILE A 144 9.18 2.00 -5.58
N ALA A 145 10.02 2.94 -5.13
CA ALA A 145 10.75 3.82 -6.04
C ALA A 145 11.69 3.03 -6.96
N GLN A 146 12.38 2.00 -6.45
CA GLN A 146 13.19 1.12 -7.29
C GLN A 146 12.38 0.51 -8.43
N ILE A 147 11.24 -0.12 -8.12
CA ILE A 147 10.45 -0.87 -9.10
C ILE A 147 9.62 0.05 -10.00
N PHE A 148 8.84 0.97 -9.41
CA PHE A 148 7.82 1.72 -10.16
C PHE A 148 8.37 3.00 -10.78
N ASP A 149 9.31 3.69 -10.11
CA ASP A 149 9.83 4.95 -10.63
C ASP A 149 11.07 4.72 -11.52
N ARG A 150 11.99 3.81 -11.12
CA ARG A 150 13.25 3.59 -11.82
C ARG A 150 13.29 2.34 -12.71
N GLY A 151 12.37 1.39 -12.52
CA GLY A 151 12.36 0.13 -13.27
C GLY A 151 13.51 -0.83 -12.88
N GLU A 152 14.07 -0.67 -11.69
CA GLU A 152 15.19 -1.47 -11.17
C GLU A 152 14.65 -2.75 -10.53
N MET A 153 14.53 -3.82 -11.29
CA MET A 153 13.96 -5.10 -10.83
C MET A 153 14.88 -5.80 -9.82
N ALA A 154 14.28 -6.45 -8.82
CA ALA A 154 15.00 -7.27 -7.84
C ALA A 154 15.65 -8.50 -8.49
N VAL A 155 14.97 -9.05 -9.51
CA VAL A 155 15.46 -10.16 -10.35
C VAL A 155 15.04 -9.91 -11.79
N ASP A 156 15.86 -10.40 -12.75
CA ASP A 156 15.60 -10.21 -14.18
C ASP A 156 14.36 -10.97 -14.68
N GLU A 157 14.06 -12.13 -14.07
CA GLU A 157 12.90 -12.93 -14.44
C GLU A 157 11.62 -12.37 -13.75
N PRO A 158 10.45 -12.47 -14.42
CA PRO A 158 9.19 -12.09 -13.78
C PRO A 158 8.90 -13.02 -12.59
N ILE A 159 8.63 -12.41 -11.43
CA ILE A 159 8.18 -13.11 -10.22
C ILE A 159 6.74 -12.70 -9.95
N GLU A 160 5.82 -13.69 -9.93
CA GLU A 160 4.39 -13.45 -9.81
C GLU A 160 3.82 -13.86 -8.45
N PHE A 161 4.45 -14.86 -7.83
CA PHE A 161 3.97 -15.48 -6.60
C PHE A 161 5.13 -15.77 -5.68
N PHE A 162 4.86 -15.78 -4.38
CA PHE A 162 5.85 -16.18 -3.38
C PHE A 162 5.17 -16.80 -2.16
N TYR A 163 5.92 -17.57 -1.41
CA TYR A 163 5.57 -18.00 -0.07
C TYR A 163 6.82 -18.27 0.76
N ALA A 164 6.67 -18.30 2.07
CA ALA A 164 7.73 -18.57 3.03
C ALA A 164 7.63 -20.02 3.55
N PRO A 165 8.48 -20.96 3.08
CA PRO A 165 8.36 -22.40 3.41
C PRO A 165 8.56 -22.70 4.90
N GLN A 166 9.18 -21.80 5.66
CA GLN A 166 9.31 -21.94 7.11
C GLN A 166 7.98 -21.75 7.87
N TYR A 167 6.96 -21.17 7.24
CA TYR A 167 5.65 -20.92 7.86
C TYR A 167 4.53 -21.75 7.29
N CYS A 168 4.63 -22.17 6.02
CA CYS A 168 3.59 -22.95 5.37
C CYS A 168 4.18 -23.85 4.26
N THR A 169 3.40 -24.83 3.83
CA THR A 169 3.67 -25.62 2.62
C THR A 169 2.59 -25.29 1.58
N SER A 170 2.96 -25.21 0.31
CA SER A 170 2.02 -24.91 -0.76
C SER A 170 2.34 -25.71 -2.01
N ASP A 171 1.65 -26.83 -2.17
CA ASP A 171 1.79 -27.69 -3.36
C ASP A 171 1.45 -26.93 -4.64
N TRP A 172 0.55 -25.95 -4.54
CA TRP A 172 0.21 -25.11 -5.68
C TRP A 172 1.41 -24.26 -6.13
N HIS A 173 2.10 -23.56 -5.22
CA HIS A 173 3.31 -22.80 -5.56
C HIS A 173 4.41 -23.72 -6.11
N GLU A 174 4.60 -24.90 -5.50
CA GLU A 174 5.61 -25.86 -5.96
C GLU A 174 5.30 -26.48 -7.33
N SER A 175 4.07 -26.35 -7.84
CA SER A 175 3.70 -26.73 -9.20
C SER A 175 4.06 -25.67 -10.27
N LEU A 176 4.41 -24.46 -9.84
CA LEU A 176 4.83 -23.36 -10.71
C LEU A 176 6.32 -23.42 -11.02
N LYS A 177 6.78 -22.62 -12.00
CA LYS A 177 8.21 -22.48 -12.27
C LYS A 177 8.88 -21.72 -11.14
N TYR A 178 9.77 -22.40 -10.40
CA TYR A 178 10.62 -21.75 -9.41
C TYR A 178 11.61 -20.79 -10.07
N VAL A 179 11.77 -19.58 -9.51
CA VAL A 179 12.70 -18.56 -9.98
C VAL A 179 13.87 -18.40 -9.00
N THR A 180 13.61 -18.03 -7.75
CA THR A 180 14.66 -17.72 -6.78
C THR A 180 14.17 -17.83 -5.33
N THR A 181 15.10 -17.67 -4.39
CA THR A 181 14.80 -17.50 -2.95
C THR A 181 15.46 -16.21 -2.44
N ILE A 182 14.69 -15.31 -1.85
CA ILE A 182 15.14 -14.04 -1.27
C ILE A 182 14.55 -13.92 0.12
N GLY A 183 15.35 -13.58 1.14
CA GLY A 183 14.89 -13.37 2.52
C GLY A 183 14.14 -14.57 3.14
N GLY A 184 14.41 -15.80 2.64
CA GLY A 184 13.72 -17.02 3.07
C GLY A 184 12.37 -17.27 2.38
N CYS A 185 11.90 -16.36 1.50
CA CYS A 185 10.74 -16.57 0.64
C CYS A 185 11.16 -17.17 -0.70
N ARG A 186 10.39 -18.14 -1.19
CA ARG A 186 10.57 -18.73 -2.52
C ARG A 186 9.66 -18.02 -3.51
N PHE A 187 10.22 -17.64 -4.65
CA PHE A 187 9.52 -16.89 -5.70
C PHE A 187 9.33 -17.75 -6.94
N PHE A 188 8.18 -17.55 -7.59
CA PHE A 188 7.71 -18.37 -8.70
C PHE A 188 7.08 -17.52 -9.80
N THR A 189 7.06 -18.08 -11.02
CA THR A 189 6.30 -17.54 -12.15
C THR A 189 5.43 -18.63 -12.77
N ARG A 190 4.45 -18.27 -13.59
CA ARG A 190 3.68 -19.23 -14.39
C ARG A 190 4.59 -19.89 -15.45
N ASN A 191 4.24 -21.10 -15.86
CA ASN A 191 4.91 -21.83 -16.93
C ASN A 191 4.52 -21.29 -18.31
#